data_7618076fbaaf4d6a76ba87680d56ad8b
#
_entry.id   7618076fbaaf4d6a76ba87680d56ad8b
#
_cell.length_a   1.000
_cell.length_b   1.000
_cell.length_c   1.000
_cell.angle_alpha   90.00
_cell.angle_beta   90.00
_cell.angle_gamma   90.00
#
_symmetry.space_group_name_H-M   'P 1'
#
loop_
_entity.id
_entity.type
_entity.pdbx_description
1 polymer ?
#
loop_
_entity_poly.entity_id
_entity_poly.type
_entity_poly.pdbx_seq_one_letter_code
_entity_poly.pdbx_strand_id
1 'polypeptide(L)'
;MRTPAGANTAVFLLGLSALLTIYATQPLLPALAADLGVSATAAAWTVSATALGVAVAAPFAGAVSDRLGRKRVMLTAIAVLAGATVACALAPGFTVLLAARAAQGLAVPFVFAVAVAYVAEEVPASRSAAVNGLYVSGTAFGGFLGRFLSGAVADAIGWRASFAALVLVLLVVLGGVAALLPRERRFAPTAGVLGGLRGSGGHLRNGRLLGTCALGAAVLFVQVGAFTYAGLHLSGPPFGLGTAQVGAVFAVFLVAVVVTPLTGRLVSRVGRRGVLVPATAVVLAGLALTLVPATAAVVAGLAGACTGVFAAQACATAQAAASGGAARSSAVGLYLTCYYVGGGIGAVVPAPLFSSAGWPACVGLLGAVAVLGAVAALVSWPARAGAAPPDRARRAASRRGRGVGPERLRR
;
A
#
# COMPACT_ATOMS: atom_id res chain seq x y z
N MET A 1 -12.86 23.79 -15.42
CA MET A 1 -12.30 23.14 -16.62
C MET A 1 -12.48 21.62 -16.45
N ARG A 2 -13.11 20.93 -17.41
CA ARG A 2 -13.18 19.45 -17.39
C ARG A 2 -11.76 18.92 -17.55
N THR A 3 -11.28 18.06 -16.64
CA THR A 3 -10.06 17.29 -16.89
C THR A 3 -10.32 16.45 -18.14
N PRO A 4 -9.42 16.43 -19.13
CA PRO A 4 -9.58 15.56 -20.29
C PRO A 4 -9.79 14.12 -19.81
N ALA A 5 -10.66 13.35 -20.44
CA ALA A 5 -10.88 11.93 -20.10
C ALA A 5 -9.55 11.16 -20.03
N GLY A 6 -8.57 11.52 -20.87
CA GLY A 6 -7.23 10.97 -20.87
C GLY A 6 -6.48 11.13 -19.55
N ALA A 7 -6.63 12.27 -18.82
CA ALA A 7 -5.94 12.44 -17.54
C ALA A 7 -6.45 11.47 -16.46
N ASN A 8 -7.74 11.16 -16.44
CA ASN A 8 -8.31 10.18 -15.54
C ASN A 8 -7.77 8.76 -15.84
N THR A 9 -7.68 8.41 -17.12
CA THR A 9 -7.07 7.14 -17.55
C THR A 9 -5.59 7.08 -17.13
N ALA A 10 -4.83 8.16 -17.30
CA ALA A 10 -3.43 8.19 -16.86
C ALA A 10 -3.28 7.99 -15.35
N VAL A 11 -4.16 8.59 -14.53
CA VAL A 11 -4.14 8.40 -13.07
C VAL A 11 -4.48 6.95 -12.69
N PHE A 12 -5.43 6.31 -13.36
CA PHE A 12 -5.70 4.89 -13.17
C PHE A 12 -4.49 4.02 -13.54
N LEU A 13 -3.84 4.30 -14.68
CA LEU A 13 -2.64 3.59 -15.13
C LEU A 13 -1.46 3.77 -14.17
N LEU A 14 -1.28 4.95 -13.57
CA LEU A 14 -0.29 5.18 -12.51
C LEU A 14 -0.58 4.30 -11.29
N GLY A 15 -1.84 4.23 -10.86
CA GLY A 15 -2.24 3.32 -9.77
C GLY A 15 -1.96 1.87 -10.11
N LEU A 16 -2.31 1.43 -11.33
CA LEU A 16 -2.08 0.08 -11.82
C LEU A 16 -0.59 -0.29 -11.77
N SER A 17 0.29 0.54 -12.33
CA SER A 17 1.73 0.26 -12.36
C SER A 17 2.36 0.22 -10.98
N ALA A 18 1.84 0.99 -10.03
CA ALA A 18 2.39 1.08 -8.67
C ALA A 18 2.36 -0.26 -7.91
N LEU A 19 1.33 -1.09 -8.11
CA LEU A 19 1.21 -2.39 -7.42
C LEU A 19 1.34 -3.60 -8.34
N LEU A 20 1.47 -3.42 -9.65
CA LEU A 20 1.53 -4.50 -10.64
C LEU A 20 2.63 -5.52 -10.33
N THR A 21 3.82 -5.06 -9.97
CA THR A 21 5.00 -5.92 -9.84
C THR A 21 5.34 -6.31 -8.40
N ILE A 22 4.92 -5.54 -7.40
CA ILE A 22 5.37 -5.70 -6.00
C ILE A 22 5.18 -7.13 -5.51
N TYR A 23 4.02 -7.71 -5.78
CA TYR A 23 3.64 -9.01 -5.26
C TYR A 23 3.46 -10.07 -6.36
N ALA A 24 3.96 -9.82 -7.57
CA ALA A 24 3.81 -10.70 -8.72
C ALA A 24 4.41 -12.10 -8.50
N THR A 25 5.40 -12.23 -7.61
CA THR A 25 6.01 -13.53 -7.28
C THR A 25 5.21 -14.39 -6.31
N GLN A 26 4.18 -13.86 -5.64
CA GLN A 26 3.42 -14.65 -4.66
C GLN A 26 2.82 -15.95 -5.22
N PRO A 27 2.14 -15.98 -6.39
CA PRO A 27 1.66 -17.22 -6.98
C PRO A 27 2.79 -18.09 -7.58
N LEU A 28 3.97 -17.52 -7.81
CA LEU A 28 5.10 -18.19 -8.45
C LEU A 28 6.03 -18.91 -7.49
N LEU A 29 5.85 -18.77 -6.16
CA LEU A 29 6.82 -19.26 -5.18
C LEU A 29 7.16 -20.76 -5.32
N PRO A 30 6.18 -21.67 -5.54
CA PRO A 30 6.51 -23.07 -5.76
C PRO A 30 7.35 -23.30 -7.03
N ALA A 31 6.98 -22.63 -8.14
CA ALA A 31 7.69 -22.73 -9.41
C ALA A 31 9.11 -22.16 -9.32
N LEU A 32 9.30 -21.01 -8.64
CA LEU A 32 10.62 -20.43 -8.39
C LEU A 32 11.49 -21.32 -7.52
N ALA A 33 10.93 -21.94 -6.49
CA ALA A 33 11.65 -22.85 -5.60
C ALA A 33 12.16 -24.09 -6.40
N ALA A 34 11.29 -24.66 -7.22
CA ALA A 34 11.63 -25.84 -8.03
C ALA A 34 12.67 -25.52 -9.12
N ASP A 35 12.48 -24.45 -9.91
CA ASP A 35 13.35 -24.13 -11.06
C ASP A 35 14.73 -23.60 -10.61
N LEU A 36 14.79 -22.83 -9.52
CA LEU A 36 16.03 -22.23 -9.02
C LEU A 36 16.74 -23.08 -7.96
N GLY A 37 16.18 -24.25 -7.60
CA GLY A 37 16.78 -25.16 -6.62
C GLY A 37 16.89 -24.56 -5.20
N VAL A 38 15.95 -23.71 -4.82
CA VAL A 38 15.92 -23.06 -3.51
C VAL A 38 14.73 -23.53 -2.68
N SER A 39 14.80 -23.36 -1.36
CA SER A 39 13.65 -23.65 -0.50
C SER A 39 12.48 -22.66 -0.75
N ALA A 40 11.25 -23.08 -0.43
CA ALA A 40 10.08 -22.19 -0.46
C ALA A 40 10.28 -20.94 0.42
N THR A 41 11.00 -21.10 1.55
CA THR A 41 11.42 -20.00 2.42
C THR A 41 12.33 -19.01 1.70
N ALA A 42 13.31 -19.53 0.95
CA ALA A 42 14.21 -18.68 0.17
C ALA A 42 13.43 -17.97 -0.97
N ALA A 43 12.52 -18.66 -1.65
CA ALA A 43 11.69 -18.07 -2.69
C ALA A 43 10.85 -16.88 -2.15
N ALA A 44 10.37 -16.93 -0.90
CA ALA A 44 9.61 -15.84 -0.27
C ALA A 44 10.43 -14.54 -0.13
N TRP A 45 11.77 -14.60 -0.11
CA TRP A 45 12.61 -13.41 -0.14
C TRP A 45 12.40 -12.56 -1.40
N THR A 46 11.90 -13.12 -2.50
CA THR A 46 11.56 -12.34 -3.70
C THR A 46 10.42 -11.35 -3.46
N VAL A 47 9.51 -11.64 -2.52
CA VAL A 47 8.46 -10.73 -2.06
C VAL A 47 9.03 -9.71 -1.08
N SER A 48 9.82 -10.19 -0.10
CA SER A 48 10.45 -9.36 0.92
C SER A 48 11.38 -8.30 0.32
N ALA A 49 12.25 -8.69 -0.61
CA ALA A 49 13.22 -7.78 -1.24
C ALA A 49 12.53 -6.58 -1.90
N THR A 50 11.42 -6.81 -2.57
CA THR A 50 10.64 -5.74 -3.18
C THR A 50 10.01 -4.83 -2.12
N ALA A 51 9.39 -5.39 -1.09
CA ALA A 51 8.77 -4.61 -0.01
C ALA A 51 9.81 -3.78 0.75
N LEU A 52 10.97 -4.36 1.06
CA LEU A 52 12.08 -3.64 1.71
C LEU A 52 12.66 -2.54 0.81
N GLY A 53 12.78 -2.79 -0.50
CA GLY A 53 13.14 -1.75 -1.47
C GLY A 53 12.20 -0.56 -1.43
N VAL A 54 10.89 -0.81 -1.37
CA VAL A 54 9.87 0.25 -1.20
C VAL A 54 10.09 1.01 0.12
N ALA A 55 10.30 0.29 1.23
CA ALA A 55 10.52 0.90 2.54
C ALA A 55 11.73 1.85 2.56
N VAL A 56 12.83 1.47 1.90
CA VAL A 56 14.04 2.27 1.79
C VAL A 56 13.82 3.52 0.93
N ALA A 57 13.13 3.39 -0.21
CA ALA A 57 12.99 4.47 -1.18
C ALA A 57 11.84 5.45 -0.85
N ALA A 58 10.82 5.02 -0.11
CA ALA A 58 9.62 5.80 0.17
C ALA A 58 9.89 7.20 0.78
N PRO A 59 10.83 7.37 1.75
CA PRO A 59 11.11 8.69 2.33
C PRO A 59 11.68 9.71 1.34
N PHE A 60 12.28 9.25 0.25
CA PHE A 60 12.99 10.11 -0.72
C PHE A 60 12.11 10.51 -1.91
N ALA A 61 11.03 9.77 -2.20
CA ALA A 61 10.24 9.94 -3.41
C ALA A 61 9.66 11.36 -3.56
N GLY A 62 9.14 11.94 -2.49
CA GLY A 62 8.63 13.32 -2.47
C GLY A 62 9.72 14.31 -2.83
N ALA A 63 10.83 14.29 -2.09
CA ALA A 63 11.92 15.24 -2.26
C ALA A 63 12.57 15.21 -3.65
N VAL A 64 12.72 14.02 -4.24
CA VAL A 64 13.21 13.87 -5.62
C VAL A 64 12.22 14.46 -6.62
N SER A 65 10.93 14.20 -6.45
CA SER A 65 9.91 14.72 -7.36
C SER A 65 9.69 16.22 -7.23
N ASP A 66 9.93 16.80 -6.04
CA ASP A 66 9.91 18.25 -5.82
C ASP A 66 11.03 19.00 -6.54
N ARG A 67 12.09 18.30 -6.96
CA ARG A 67 13.22 18.87 -7.70
C ARG A 67 13.12 18.65 -9.20
N LEU A 68 12.72 17.45 -9.63
CA LEU A 68 12.80 16.99 -11.01
C LEU A 68 11.48 17.11 -11.78
N GLY A 69 10.38 17.42 -11.09
CA GLY A 69 9.03 17.45 -11.65
C GLY A 69 8.29 16.11 -11.53
N ARG A 70 6.99 16.18 -11.28
CA ARG A 70 6.14 15.02 -10.98
C ARG A 70 6.07 14.05 -12.16
N LYS A 71 5.67 14.52 -13.33
CA LYS A 71 5.50 13.68 -14.53
C LYS A 71 6.81 13.02 -14.94
N ARG A 72 7.92 13.77 -14.94
CA ARG A 72 9.24 13.24 -15.32
C ARG A 72 9.66 12.10 -14.39
N VAL A 73 9.54 12.29 -13.07
CA VAL A 73 9.92 11.28 -12.09
C VAL A 73 9.07 10.02 -12.23
N MET A 74 7.74 10.15 -12.39
CA MET A 74 6.87 9.00 -12.58
C MET A 74 7.20 8.21 -13.86
N LEU A 75 7.43 8.87 -14.99
CA LEU A 75 7.80 8.20 -16.24
C LEU A 75 9.15 7.48 -16.12
N THR A 76 10.16 8.14 -15.55
CA THR A 76 11.47 7.51 -15.29
C THR A 76 11.33 6.30 -14.37
N ALA A 77 10.53 6.42 -13.31
CA ALA A 77 10.30 5.32 -12.37
C ALA A 77 9.61 4.12 -13.02
N ILE A 78 8.59 4.35 -13.89
CA ILE A 78 7.95 3.26 -14.65
C ILE A 78 8.95 2.61 -15.63
N ALA A 79 9.80 3.39 -16.28
CA ALA A 79 10.83 2.87 -17.18
C ALA A 79 11.87 2.02 -16.41
N VAL A 80 12.34 2.50 -15.25
CA VAL A 80 13.24 1.74 -14.36
C VAL A 80 12.55 0.45 -13.87
N LEU A 81 11.27 0.53 -13.50
CA LEU A 81 10.47 -0.62 -13.09
C LEU A 81 10.35 -1.65 -14.21
N ALA A 82 10.13 -1.20 -15.46
CA ALA A 82 10.10 -2.08 -16.63
C ALA A 82 11.47 -2.73 -16.86
N GLY A 83 12.58 -1.98 -16.80
CA GLY A 83 13.93 -2.50 -16.92
C GLY A 83 14.29 -3.53 -15.85
N ALA A 84 13.95 -3.25 -14.59
CA ALA A 84 14.12 -4.21 -13.50
C ALA A 84 13.24 -5.47 -13.68
N THR A 85 12.04 -5.32 -14.30
CA THR A 85 11.18 -6.47 -14.64
C THR A 85 11.77 -7.30 -15.77
N VAL A 86 12.43 -6.67 -16.76
CA VAL A 86 13.23 -7.40 -17.79
C VAL A 86 14.36 -8.18 -17.11
N ALA A 87 15.08 -7.57 -16.16
CA ALA A 87 16.13 -8.26 -15.42
C ALA A 87 15.58 -9.47 -14.64
N CYS A 88 14.36 -9.40 -14.09
CA CYS A 88 13.70 -10.56 -13.50
C CYS A 88 13.42 -11.67 -14.54
N ALA A 89 12.92 -11.32 -15.74
CA ALA A 89 12.64 -12.29 -16.80
C ALA A 89 13.91 -13.00 -17.28
N LEU A 90 15.03 -12.28 -17.32
CA LEU A 90 16.32 -12.79 -17.80
C LEU A 90 17.21 -13.32 -16.68
N ALA A 91 16.74 -13.40 -15.44
CA ALA A 91 17.56 -13.80 -14.30
C ALA A 91 18.11 -15.23 -14.46
N PRO A 92 19.45 -15.40 -14.49
CA PRO A 92 20.06 -16.72 -14.64
C PRO A 92 20.00 -17.54 -13.34
N GLY A 93 19.75 -16.89 -12.20
CA GLY A 93 19.72 -17.55 -10.89
C GLY A 93 19.05 -16.67 -9.83
N PHE A 94 18.90 -17.26 -8.64
CA PHE A 94 18.14 -16.66 -7.53
C PHE A 94 18.69 -15.31 -7.09
N THR A 95 20.01 -15.13 -6.97
CA THR A 95 20.64 -13.89 -6.53
C THR A 95 20.33 -12.72 -7.46
N VAL A 96 20.40 -12.92 -8.78
CA VAL A 96 20.08 -11.87 -9.76
C VAL A 96 18.60 -11.55 -9.73
N LEU A 97 17.74 -12.56 -9.61
CA LEU A 97 16.30 -12.34 -9.42
C LEU A 97 16.03 -11.49 -8.17
N LEU A 98 16.67 -11.81 -7.05
CA LEU A 98 16.49 -11.09 -5.79
C LEU A 98 16.95 -9.63 -5.90
N ALA A 99 18.09 -9.37 -6.53
CA ALA A 99 18.59 -8.01 -6.78
C ALA A 99 17.65 -7.21 -7.70
N ALA A 100 17.14 -7.83 -8.76
CA ALA A 100 16.17 -7.22 -9.67
C ALA A 100 14.84 -6.91 -8.94
N ARG A 101 14.39 -7.79 -8.05
CA ARG A 101 13.21 -7.57 -7.20
C ARG A 101 13.41 -6.40 -6.24
N ALA A 102 14.59 -6.27 -5.63
CA ALA A 102 14.93 -5.11 -4.80
C ALA A 102 14.91 -3.81 -5.63
N ALA A 103 15.48 -3.83 -6.85
CA ALA A 103 15.46 -2.68 -7.75
C ALA A 103 14.03 -2.27 -8.15
N GLN A 104 13.13 -3.24 -8.41
CA GLN A 104 11.71 -2.94 -8.60
C GLN A 104 11.12 -2.20 -7.38
N GLY A 105 11.42 -2.69 -6.17
CA GLY A 105 10.95 -2.07 -4.93
C GLY A 105 11.43 -0.62 -4.78
N LEU A 106 12.70 -0.34 -5.10
CA LEU A 106 13.25 1.01 -5.05
C LEU A 106 12.55 1.98 -6.02
N ALA A 107 12.06 1.51 -7.17
CA ALA A 107 11.38 2.36 -8.16
C ALA A 107 9.92 2.70 -7.78
N VAL A 108 9.22 1.80 -7.13
CA VAL A 108 7.77 1.91 -6.87
C VAL A 108 7.34 3.19 -6.14
N PRO A 109 8.02 3.68 -5.07
CA PRO A 109 7.61 4.89 -4.37
C PRO A 109 7.61 6.14 -5.24
N PHE A 110 8.46 6.19 -6.26
CA PHE A 110 8.52 7.29 -7.22
C PHE A 110 7.34 7.30 -8.21
N VAL A 111 6.58 6.22 -8.29
CA VAL A 111 5.26 6.20 -8.94
C VAL A 111 4.17 6.49 -7.91
N PHE A 112 4.14 5.72 -6.82
CA PHE A 112 3.05 5.71 -5.84
C PHE A 112 2.90 7.05 -5.10
N ALA A 113 3.94 7.53 -4.42
CA ALA A 113 3.86 8.75 -3.62
C ALA A 113 3.74 10.00 -4.50
N VAL A 114 4.42 9.99 -5.66
CA VAL A 114 4.42 11.12 -6.59
C VAL A 114 3.07 11.28 -7.30
N ALA A 115 2.38 10.17 -7.63
CA ALA A 115 1.05 10.24 -8.22
C ALA A 115 0.02 10.87 -7.26
N VAL A 116 0.09 10.53 -5.96
CA VAL A 116 -0.78 11.13 -4.94
C VAL A 116 -0.52 12.63 -4.81
N ALA A 117 0.75 13.05 -4.82
CA ALA A 117 1.13 14.45 -4.77
C ALA A 117 0.66 15.20 -6.03
N TYR A 118 0.84 14.62 -7.22
CA TYR A 118 0.36 15.18 -8.48
C TYR A 118 -1.16 15.42 -8.45
N VAL A 119 -1.94 14.44 -7.99
CA VAL A 119 -3.41 14.59 -7.89
C VAL A 119 -3.77 15.71 -6.90
N ALA A 120 -3.08 15.81 -5.77
CA ALA A 120 -3.35 16.85 -4.77
C ALA A 120 -3.05 18.28 -5.27
N GLU A 121 -2.04 18.44 -6.13
CA GLU A 121 -1.58 19.74 -6.64
C GLU A 121 -2.34 20.17 -7.91
N GLU A 122 -2.59 19.26 -8.86
CA GLU A 122 -3.10 19.60 -10.19
C GLU A 122 -4.62 19.43 -10.33
N VAL A 123 -5.26 18.63 -9.44
CA VAL A 123 -6.71 18.38 -9.51
C VAL A 123 -7.44 19.35 -8.58
N PRO A 124 -8.50 20.04 -9.05
CA PRO A 124 -9.32 20.90 -8.21
C PRO A 124 -9.89 20.14 -7.00
N ALA A 125 -9.95 20.78 -5.84
CA ALA A 125 -10.42 20.19 -4.58
C ALA A 125 -11.79 19.48 -4.71
N SER A 126 -12.71 20.06 -5.50
CA SER A 126 -14.04 19.48 -5.77
C SER A 126 -14.02 18.12 -6.48
N ARG A 127 -12.94 17.77 -7.16
CA ARG A 127 -12.77 16.53 -7.93
C ARG A 127 -11.69 15.60 -7.37
N SER A 128 -10.87 16.09 -6.44
CA SER A 128 -9.73 15.37 -5.89
C SER A 128 -10.12 14.02 -5.26
N ALA A 129 -11.25 13.96 -4.57
CA ALA A 129 -11.76 12.71 -3.98
C ALA A 129 -12.08 11.65 -5.05
N ALA A 130 -12.73 12.05 -6.16
CA ALA A 130 -13.09 11.12 -7.24
C ALA A 130 -11.84 10.64 -7.99
N VAL A 131 -10.88 11.52 -8.26
CA VAL A 131 -9.63 11.18 -8.96
C VAL A 131 -8.73 10.31 -8.08
N ASN A 132 -8.66 10.57 -6.76
CA ASN A 132 -7.98 9.68 -5.82
C ASN A 132 -8.67 8.30 -5.74
N GLY A 133 -10.01 8.24 -5.80
CA GLY A 133 -10.75 6.99 -5.88
C GLY A 133 -10.35 6.17 -7.12
N LEU A 134 -10.20 6.83 -8.26
CA LEU A 134 -9.74 6.19 -9.50
C LEU A 134 -8.30 5.68 -9.39
N TYR A 135 -7.41 6.45 -8.77
CA TYR A 135 -6.05 6.01 -8.45
C TYR A 135 -6.04 4.75 -7.58
N VAL A 136 -6.81 4.74 -6.48
CA VAL A 136 -6.93 3.59 -5.57
C VAL A 136 -7.51 2.37 -6.29
N SER A 137 -8.51 2.57 -7.17
CA SER A 137 -9.03 1.48 -8.01
C SER A 137 -7.96 0.91 -8.93
N GLY A 138 -7.12 1.78 -9.52
CA GLY A 138 -5.95 1.38 -10.31
C GLY A 138 -4.96 0.55 -9.48
N THR A 139 -4.66 0.95 -8.25
CA THR A 139 -3.73 0.19 -7.37
C THR A 139 -4.30 -1.20 -7.02
N ALA A 140 -5.58 -1.29 -6.68
CA ALA A 140 -6.23 -2.57 -6.38
C ALA A 140 -6.25 -3.50 -7.60
N PHE A 141 -6.62 -2.96 -8.76
CA PHE A 141 -6.63 -3.71 -10.01
C PHE A 141 -5.20 -4.14 -10.43
N GLY A 142 -4.22 -3.26 -10.32
CA GLY A 142 -2.81 -3.58 -10.61
C GLY A 142 -2.26 -4.67 -9.70
N GLY A 143 -2.57 -4.60 -8.40
CA GLY A 143 -2.19 -5.63 -7.44
C GLY A 143 -2.83 -7.00 -7.71
N PHE A 144 -4.06 -7.04 -8.18
CA PHE A 144 -4.71 -8.27 -8.66
C PHE A 144 -4.11 -8.74 -9.98
N LEU A 145 -4.08 -7.84 -10.98
CA LEU A 145 -3.62 -8.18 -12.34
C LEU A 145 -2.19 -8.74 -12.34
N GLY A 146 -1.30 -8.13 -11.55
CA GLY A 146 0.08 -8.59 -11.45
C GLY A 146 0.20 -10.04 -10.98
N ARG A 147 -0.58 -10.43 -9.96
CA ARG A 147 -0.59 -11.80 -9.45
C ARG A 147 -1.30 -12.77 -10.39
N PHE A 148 -2.47 -12.38 -10.89
CA PHE A 148 -3.26 -13.20 -11.80
C PHE A 148 -2.49 -13.48 -13.10
N LEU A 149 -1.97 -12.43 -13.74
CA LEU A 149 -1.21 -12.56 -14.97
C LEU A 149 0.06 -13.39 -14.77
N SER A 150 0.78 -13.15 -13.66
CA SER A 150 1.95 -13.94 -13.33
C SER A 150 1.63 -15.42 -13.16
N GLY A 151 0.57 -15.74 -12.42
CA GLY A 151 0.14 -17.12 -12.22
C GLY A 151 -0.32 -17.80 -13.51
N ALA A 152 -1.18 -17.13 -14.30
CA ALA A 152 -1.74 -17.66 -15.53
C ALA A 152 -0.66 -17.90 -16.60
N VAL A 153 0.26 -16.96 -16.79
CA VAL A 153 1.35 -17.11 -17.77
C VAL A 153 2.38 -18.14 -17.31
N ALA A 154 2.66 -18.21 -16.00
CA ALA A 154 3.59 -19.20 -15.48
C ALA A 154 3.09 -20.62 -15.64
N ASP A 155 1.79 -20.83 -15.47
CA ASP A 155 1.13 -22.13 -15.66
C ASP A 155 1.25 -22.62 -17.11
N ALA A 156 1.14 -21.70 -18.07
CA ALA A 156 1.17 -22.00 -19.50
C ALA A 156 2.59 -22.16 -20.07
N ILE A 157 3.51 -21.23 -19.75
CA ILE A 157 4.82 -21.11 -20.43
C ILE A 157 5.99 -20.74 -19.50
N GLY A 158 5.77 -20.85 -18.19
CA GLY A 158 6.81 -20.67 -17.17
C GLY A 158 6.94 -19.26 -16.60
N TRP A 159 7.59 -19.18 -15.42
CA TRP A 159 7.64 -17.95 -14.62
C TRP A 159 8.44 -16.80 -15.28
N ARG A 160 9.44 -17.10 -16.12
CA ARG A 160 10.19 -16.07 -16.85
C ARG A 160 9.29 -15.32 -17.84
N ALA A 161 8.42 -16.04 -18.52
CA ALA A 161 7.43 -15.46 -19.43
C ALA A 161 6.41 -14.58 -18.67
N SER A 162 6.11 -14.89 -17.41
CA SER A 162 5.27 -14.04 -16.57
C SER A 162 5.86 -12.64 -16.41
N PHE A 163 7.16 -12.54 -16.14
CA PHE A 163 7.82 -11.23 -16.06
C PHE A 163 7.84 -10.51 -17.43
N ALA A 164 8.03 -11.24 -18.53
CA ALA A 164 7.94 -10.64 -19.88
C ALA A 164 6.53 -10.08 -20.15
N ALA A 165 5.48 -10.78 -19.76
CA ALA A 165 4.11 -10.28 -19.87
C ALA A 165 3.89 -9.02 -19.02
N LEU A 166 4.44 -8.96 -17.79
CA LEU A 166 4.39 -7.75 -16.97
C LEU A 166 5.16 -6.57 -17.59
N VAL A 167 6.27 -6.83 -18.28
CA VAL A 167 7.00 -5.80 -19.04
C VAL A 167 6.09 -5.20 -20.11
N LEU A 168 5.37 -6.02 -20.88
CA LEU A 168 4.44 -5.52 -21.91
C LEU A 168 3.37 -4.61 -21.30
N VAL A 169 2.80 -4.99 -20.17
CA VAL A 169 1.83 -4.14 -19.45
C VAL A 169 2.48 -2.83 -19.01
N LEU A 170 3.70 -2.87 -18.46
CA LEU A 170 4.41 -1.64 -18.03
C LEU A 170 4.74 -0.73 -19.20
N LEU A 171 5.09 -1.25 -20.38
CA LEU A 171 5.34 -0.45 -21.58
C LEU A 171 4.07 0.23 -22.09
N VAL A 172 2.92 -0.48 -22.08
CA VAL A 172 1.61 0.11 -22.40
C VAL A 172 1.26 1.22 -21.41
N VAL A 173 1.49 0.97 -20.10
CA VAL A 173 1.27 1.99 -19.07
C VAL A 173 2.19 3.20 -19.28
N LEU A 174 3.48 2.97 -19.55
CA LEU A 174 4.46 4.03 -19.80
C LEU A 174 4.02 4.91 -20.97
N GLY A 175 3.64 4.31 -22.10
CA GLY A 175 3.13 5.01 -23.27
C GLY A 175 1.84 5.78 -22.97
N GLY A 176 0.89 5.14 -22.29
CA GLY A 176 -0.36 5.75 -21.88
C GLY A 176 -0.19 6.95 -20.95
N VAL A 177 0.66 6.82 -19.92
CA VAL A 177 0.99 7.92 -19.00
C VAL A 177 1.74 9.04 -19.72
N ALA A 178 2.70 8.71 -20.57
CA ALA A 178 3.44 9.70 -21.35
C ALA A 178 2.52 10.55 -22.22
N ALA A 179 1.58 9.91 -22.91
CA ALA A 179 0.66 10.56 -23.84
C ALA A 179 -0.49 11.31 -23.13
N LEU A 180 -1.08 10.71 -22.10
CA LEU A 180 -2.35 11.16 -21.52
C LEU A 180 -2.20 12.03 -20.28
N LEU A 181 -1.07 11.90 -19.51
CA LEU A 181 -0.87 12.70 -18.30
C LEU A 181 -0.43 14.11 -18.68
N PRO A 182 -1.17 15.16 -18.32
CA PRO A 182 -0.74 16.54 -18.54
C PRO A 182 0.59 16.85 -17.82
N ARG A 183 1.36 17.79 -18.37
CA ARG A 183 2.49 18.35 -17.63
C ARG A 183 1.96 19.15 -16.43
N GLU A 184 2.70 19.10 -15.33
CA GLU A 184 2.41 19.93 -14.16
C GLU A 184 2.45 21.43 -14.51
N ARG A 185 1.45 22.17 -14.00
CA ARG A 185 1.32 23.62 -14.21
C ARG A 185 1.73 24.44 -12.99
N ARG A 186 1.73 23.81 -11.82
CA ARG A 186 2.00 24.45 -10.52
C ARG A 186 3.35 24.05 -9.93
N PHE A 187 4.21 23.43 -10.73
CA PHE A 187 5.51 22.98 -10.27
C PHE A 187 6.44 24.17 -10.01
N ALA A 188 6.89 24.30 -8.76
CA ALA A 188 7.98 25.19 -8.36
C ALA A 188 9.07 24.34 -7.69
N PRO A 189 10.29 24.26 -8.26
CA PRO A 189 11.38 23.49 -7.66
C PRO A 189 11.69 23.97 -6.26
N THR A 190 11.68 23.07 -5.28
CA THR A 190 12.04 23.39 -3.90
C THR A 190 13.47 22.95 -3.61
N ALA A 191 14.28 23.81 -3.04
CA ALA A 191 15.65 23.50 -2.65
C ALA A 191 15.67 22.72 -1.34
N GLY A 192 16.08 21.46 -1.38
CA GLY A 192 16.46 20.70 -0.19
C GLY A 192 15.81 19.33 0.02
N VAL A 193 16.48 18.26 -0.45
CA VAL A 193 16.11 16.85 -0.14
C VAL A 193 16.20 16.58 1.37
N LEU A 194 17.11 17.25 2.07
CA LEU A 194 17.40 17.03 3.51
C LEU A 194 16.42 17.73 4.46
N GLY A 195 15.65 18.72 3.97
CA GLY A 195 14.67 19.45 4.80
C GLY A 195 13.53 18.55 5.31
N GLY A 196 13.08 17.61 4.49
CA GLY A 196 12.04 16.63 4.85
C GLY A 196 12.52 15.61 5.91
N LEU A 197 13.80 15.25 5.86
CA LEU A 197 14.38 14.28 6.81
C LEU A 197 14.67 14.92 8.19
N ARG A 198 15.03 16.20 8.24
CA ARG A 198 15.29 16.92 9.51
C ARG A 198 14.05 17.04 10.41
N GLY A 199 12.84 17.08 9.83
CA GLY A 199 11.59 17.05 10.58
C GLY A 199 11.26 15.69 11.21
N SER A 200 11.90 14.61 10.77
CA SER A 200 11.57 13.24 11.18
C SER A 200 11.97 12.90 12.62
N GLY A 201 12.99 13.57 13.18
CA GLY A 201 13.46 13.33 14.57
C GLY A 201 12.39 13.59 15.62
N GLY A 202 11.54 14.61 15.43
CA GLY A 202 10.43 14.92 16.30
C GLY A 202 9.29 13.88 16.27
N HIS A 203 9.15 13.16 15.15
CA HIS A 203 8.12 12.13 15.00
C HIS A 203 8.38 10.87 15.82
N LEU A 204 9.66 10.56 16.12
CA LEU A 204 10.05 9.41 16.96
C LEU A 204 9.65 9.59 18.44
N ARG A 205 9.30 10.81 18.86
CA ARG A 205 8.77 11.10 20.19
C ARG A 205 7.24 11.16 20.22
N ASN A 206 6.57 11.07 19.07
CA ASN A 206 5.12 11.12 18.99
C ASN A 206 4.53 9.71 19.15
N GLY A 207 4.17 9.33 20.37
CA GLY A 207 3.60 8.02 20.67
C GLY A 207 2.36 7.65 19.84
N ARG A 208 1.53 8.65 19.46
CA ARG A 208 0.37 8.40 18.60
C ARG A 208 0.78 7.98 17.19
N LEU A 209 1.82 8.60 16.66
CA LEU A 209 2.35 8.25 15.35
C LEU A 209 3.05 6.88 15.41
N LEU A 210 3.83 6.61 16.46
CA LEU A 210 4.51 5.32 16.63
C LEU A 210 3.53 4.15 16.75
N GLY A 211 2.44 4.28 17.53
CA GLY A 211 1.40 3.26 17.59
C GLY A 211 0.68 3.08 16.23
N THR A 212 0.54 4.17 15.47
CA THR A 212 0.01 4.09 14.09
C THR A 212 0.99 3.38 13.15
N CYS A 213 2.29 3.63 13.28
CA CYS A 213 3.34 2.92 12.53
C CYS A 213 3.36 1.42 12.87
N ALA A 214 3.23 1.06 14.15
CA ALA A 214 3.14 -0.32 14.61
C ALA A 214 1.91 -1.03 14.01
N LEU A 215 0.74 -0.39 14.02
CA LEU A 215 -0.46 -0.90 13.35
C LEU A 215 -0.22 -1.07 11.84
N GLY A 216 0.37 -0.07 11.18
CA GLY A 216 0.66 -0.15 9.76
C GLY A 216 1.59 -1.31 9.42
N ALA A 217 2.66 -1.50 10.18
CA ALA A 217 3.57 -2.63 10.03
C ALA A 217 2.85 -3.97 10.24
N ALA A 218 2.02 -4.09 11.28
CA ALA A 218 1.22 -5.29 11.55
C ALA A 218 0.23 -5.59 10.42
N VAL A 219 -0.45 -4.57 9.90
CA VAL A 219 -1.42 -4.69 8.80
C VAL A 219 -0.77 -5.28 7.56
N LEU A 220 0.38 -4.74 7.12
CA LEU A 220 1.04 -5.28 5.93
C LEU A 220 1.76 -6.60 6.20
N PHE A 221 2.28 -6.83 7.42
CA PHE A 221 2.78 -8.13 7.83
C PHE A 221 1.72 -9.21 7.65
N VAL A 222 0.53 -8.99 8.22
CA VAL A 222 -0.60 -9.93 8.13
C VAL A 222 -1.03 -10.13 6.68
N GLN A 223 -1.17 -9.05 5.93
CA GLN A 223 -1.60 -9.11 4.53
C GLN A 223 -0.60 -9.90 3.67
N VAL A 224 0.68 -9.55 3.73
CA VAL A 224 1.71 -10.21 2.91
C VAL A 224 1.92 -11.65 3.38
N GLY A 225 2.01 -11.88 4.69
CA GLY A 225 2.17 -13.22 5.26
C GLY A 225 1.00 -14.13 4.91
N ALA A 226 -0.24 -13.69 5.16
CA ALA A 226 -1.44 -14.49 4.85
C ALA A 226 -1.45 -14.93 3.37
N PHE A 227 -1.25 -13.99 2.45
CA PHE A 227 -1.35 -14.31 1.02
C PHE A 227 -0.14 -15.06 0.45
N THR A 228 1.05 -14.87 1.03
CA THR A 228 2.25 -15.63 0.64
C THR A 228 2.10 -17.10 1.04
N TYR A 229 1.74 -17.35 2.30
CA TYR A 229 1.68 -18.72 2.82
C TYR A 229 0.35 -19.43 2.51
N ALA A 230 -0.76 -18.70 2.34
CA ALA A 230 -1.98 -19.30 1.80
C ALA A 230 -1.78 -19.78 0.36
N GLY A 231 -1.00 -19.05 -0.47
CA GLY A 231 -0.62 -19.51 -1.80
C GLY A 231 0.13 -20.85 -1.77
N LEU A 232 1.13 -20.96 -0.88
CA LEU A 232 1.87 -22.21 -0.67
C LEU A 232 0.98 -23.33 -0.12
N HIS A 233 0.10 -23.01 0.83
CA HIS A 233 -0.86 -23.96 1.41
C HIS A 233 -1.84 -24.51 0.37
N LEU A 234 -2.37 -23.63 -0.49
CA LEU A 234 -3.29 -24.02 -1.56
C LEU A 234 -2.61 -24.80 -2.69
N SER A 235 -1.30 -24.61 -2.90
CA SER A 235 -0.55 -25.39 -3.88
C SER A 235 -0.18 -26.81 -3.40
N GLY A 236 -0.19 -27.02 -2.08
CA GLY A 236 0.06 -28.33 -1.47
C GLY A 236 -1.20 -29.15 -1.23
N PRO A 237 -1.05 -30.42 -0.73
CA PRO A 237 -2.17 -31.24 -0.30
C PRO A 237 -2.98 -30.55 0.84
N PRO A 238 -4.29 -30.72 0.92
CA PRO A 238 -5.16 -31.50 0.03
C PRO A 238 -5.65 -30.77 -1.22
N PHE A 239 -5.26 -29.50 -1.45
CA PHE A 239 -5.85 -28.64 -2.48
C PHE A 239 -5.21 -28.82 -3.87
N GLY A 240 -3.87 -28.83 -3.95
CA GLY A 240 -3.12 -29.06 -5.19
C GLY A 240 -3.38 -28.04 -6.30
N LEU A 241 -3.68 -26.76 -5.94
CA LEU A 241 -3.98 -25.72 -6.92
C LEU A 241 -2.74 -25.34 -7.74
N GLY A 242 -2.90 -25.23 -9.06
CA GLY A 242 -1.89 -24.68 -9.97
C GLY A 242 -1.67 -23.17 -9.77
N THR A 243 -0.59 -22.65 -10.40
CA THR A 243 -0.20 -21.22 -10.26
C THR A 243 -1.28 -20.28 -10.79
N ALA A 244 -2.00 -20.63 -11.85
CA ALA A 244 -3.12 -19.86 -12.38
C ALA A 244 -4.27 -19.77 -11.38
N GLN A 245 -4.65 -20.87 -10.75
CA GLN A 245 -5.72 -20.92 -9.76
C GLN A 245 -5.36 -20.14 -8.51
N VAL A 246 -4.14 -20.28 -7.99
CA VAL A 246 -3.62 -19.46 -6.88
C VAL A 246 -3.62 -17.98 -7.27
N GLY A 247 -3.20 -17.64 -8.49
CA GLY A 247 -3.27 -16.29 -9.03
C GLY A 247 -4.70 -15.71 -9.03
N ALA A 248 -5.70 -16.53 -9.36
CA ALA A 248 -7.11 -16.15 -9.36
C ALA A 248 -7.65 -15.87 -7.94
N VAL A 249 -7.18 -16.58 -6.91
CA VAL A 249 -7.56 -16.33 -5.51
C VAL A 249 -7.28 -14.89 -5.11
N PHE A 250 -6.27 -14.27 -5.67
CA PHE A 250 -5.94 -12.85 -5.38
C PHE A 250 -6.99 -11.85 -5.89
N ALA A 251 -8.03 -12.29 -6.62
CA ALA A 251 -9.19 -11.45 -6.94
C ALA A 251 -9.88 -10.90 -5.68
N VAL A 252 -9.73 -11.54 -4.52
CA VAL A 252 -10.23 -11.04 -3.24
C VAL A 252 -9.67 -9.65 -2.87
N PHE A 253 -8.52 -9.25 -3.43
CA PHE A 253 -7.99 -7.89 -3.24
C PHE A 253 -8.88 -6.80 -3.85
N LEU A 254 -9.72 -7.12 -4.82
CA LEU A 254 -10.66 -6.17 -5.41
C LEU A 254 -11.71 -5.68 -4.41
N VAL A 255 -11.89 -6.39 -3.30
CA VAL A 255 -12.73 -5.95 -2.17
C VAL A 255 -12.28 -4.58 -1.62
N ALA A 256 -11.00 -4.24 -1.75
CA ALA A 256 -10.44 -2.95 -1.33
C ALA A 256 -11.13 -1.75 -1.99
N VAL A 257 -11.58 -1.90 -3.24
CA VAL A 257 -12.28 -0.84 -4.01
C VAL A 257 -13.56 -0.41 -3.31
N VAL A 258 -14.25 -1.37 -2.67
CA VAL A 258 -15.50 -1.12 -1.94
C VAL A 258 -15.25 -0.80 -0.47
N VAL A 259 -14.38 -1.57 0.19
CA VAL A 259 -14.12 -1.48 1.63
C VAL A 259 -13.48 -0.15 2.01
N THR A 260 -12.51 0.33 1.23
CA THR A 260 -11.76 1.54 1.58
C THR A 260 -12.66 2.79 1.67
N PRO A 261 -13.50 3.14 0.67
CA PRO A 261 -14.39 4.29 0.78
C PRO A 261 -15.49 4.10 1.83
N LEU A 262 -15.99 2.87 2.01
CA LEU A 262 -16.99 2.56 3.03
C LEU A 262 -16.42 2.76 4.44
N THR A 263 -15.18 2.33 4.66
CA THR A 263 -14.46 2.55 5.92
C THR A 263 -14.30 4.04 6.22
N GLY A 264 -13.99 4.87 5.22
CA GLY A 264 -13.91 6.32 5.40
C GLY A 264 -15.22 6.93 5.92
N ARG A 265 -16.37 6.49 5.39
CA ARG A 265 -17.70 6.91 5.87
C ARG A 265 -17.99 6.40 7.29
N LEU A 266 -17.59 5.18 7.60
CA LEU A 266 -17.81 4.59 8.91
C LEU A 266 -16.94 5.28 9.98
N VAL A 267 -15.68 5.59 9.67
CA VAL A 267 -14.77 6.34 10.56
C VAL A 267 -15.34 7.72 10.90
N SER A 268 -16.03 8.40 9.97
CA SER A 268 -16.66 9.69 10.25
C SER A 268 -17.84 9.59 11.21
N ARG A 269 -18.49 8.41 11.33
CA ARG A 269 -19.64 8.16 12.20
C ARG A 269 -19.24 7.64 13.59
N VAL A 270 -18.40 6.61 13.63
CA VAL A 270 -18.07 5.88 14.88
C VAL A 270 -16.64 6.11 15.37
N GLY A 271 -15.85 6.87 14.60
CA GLY A 271 -14.45 7.13 14.91
C GLY A 271 -13.51 5.99 14.54
N ARG A 272 -12.21 6.25 14.54
CA ARG A 272 -11.18 5.27 14.12
C ARG A 272 -11.12 4.05 15.03
N ARG A 273 -11.25 4.22 16.35
CA ARG A 273 -11.27 3.11 17.31
C ARG A 273 -12.50 2.20 17.12
N GLY A 274 -13.67 2.81 16.87
CA GLY A 274 -14.91 2.10 16.62
C GLY A 274 -14.89 1.25 15.35
N VAL A 275 -14.01 1.57 14.40
CA VAL A 275 -13.80 0.78 13.18
C VAL A 275 -12.68 -0.25 13.37
N LEU A 276 -11.59 0.11 14.07
CA LEU A 276 -10.42 -0.76 14.21
C LEU A 276 -10.74 -2.08 14.94
N VAL A 277 -11.53 -2.02 16.01
CA VAL A 277 -11.88 -3.22 16.80
C VAL A 277 -12.64 -4.24 15.95
N PRO A 278 -13.78 -3.91 15.30
CA PRO A 278 -14.46 -4.87 14.44
C PRO A 278 -13.63 -5.28 13.22
N ALA A 279 -12.80 -4.38 12.66
CA ALA A 279 -11.90 -4.73 11.57
C ALA A 279 -10.91 -5.82 11.99
N THR A 280 -10.33 -5.71 13.19
CA THR A 280 -9.43 -6.75 13.74
C THR A 280 -10.18 -8.07 13.98
N ALA A 281 -11.40 -8.01 14.51
CA ALA A 281 -12.22 -9.22 14.67
C ALA A 281 -12.51 -9.90 13.34
N VAL A 282 -12.79 -9.14 12.28
CA VAL A 282 -13.00 -9.67 10.92
C VAL A 282 -11.70 -10.29 10.37
N VAL A 283 -10.52 -9.70 10.64
CA VAL A 283 -9.23 -10.33 10.28
C VAL A 283 -9.09 -11.70 10.97
N LEU A 284 -9.31 -11.76 12.26
CA LEU A 284 -9.17 -13.01 13.04
C LEU A 284 -10.16 -14.08 12.58
N ALA A 285 -11.42 -13.72 12.39
CA ALA A 285 -12.46 -14.63 11.88
C ALA A 285 -12.12 -15.12 10.47
N GLY A 286 -11.65 -14.23 9.60
CA GLY A 286 -11.21 -14.58 8.25
C GLY A 286 -10.03 -15.54 8.27
N LEU A 287 -8.99 -15.26 9.07
CA LEU A 287 -7.85 -16.16 9.23
C LEU A 287 -8.27 -17.52 9.80
N ALA A 288 -9.14 -17.54 10.81
CA ALA A 288 -9.65 -18.80 11.39
C ALA A 288 -10.45 -19.62 10.35
N LEU A 289 -11.25 -18.98 9.50
CA LEU A 289 -11.99 -19.66 8.45
C LEU A 289 -11.07 -20.34 7.41
N THR A 290 -9.86 -19.84 7.22
CA THR A 290 -8.87 -20.49 6.32
C THR A 290 -8.34 -21.83 6.86
N LEU A 291 -8.63 -22.19 8.12
CA LEU A 291 -8.26 -23.49 8.69
C LEU A 291 -9.19 -24.62 8.26
N VAL A 292 -10.35 -24.29 7.72
CA VAL A 292 -11.29 -25.28 7.18
C VAL A 292 -10.71 -25.85 5.88
N PRO A 293 -10.58 -27.18 5.72
CA PRO A 293 -9.93 -27.81 4.58
C PRO A 293 -10.85 -27.85 3.34
N ALA A 294 -11.35 -26.69 2.93
CA ALA A 294 -12.17 -26.49 1.73
C ALA A 294 -11.73 -25.23 1.03
N THR A 295 -11.44 -25.30 -0.27
CA THR A 295 -10.96 -24.16 -1.08
C THR A 295 -11.89 -22.94 -0.95
N ALA A 296 -13.21 -23.15 -0.98
CA ALA A 296 -14.18 -22.07 -0.83
C ALA A 296 -14.07 -21.37 0.54
N ALA A 297 -13.84 -22.14 1.62
CA ALA A 297 -13.66 -21.60 2.97
C ALA A 297 -12.35 -20.79 3.07
N VAL A 298 -11.26 -21.28 2.47
CA VAL A 298 -9.99 -20.56 2.44
C VAL A 298 -10.14 -19.24 1.67
N VAL A 299 -10.77 -19.26 0.48
CA VAL A 299 -11.01 -18.05 -0.32
C VAL A 299 -11.90 -17.05 0.43
N ALA A 300 -13.00 -17.51 1.03
CA ALA A 300 -13.89 -16.67 1.83
C ALA A 300 -13.18 -16.10 3.06
N GLY A 301 -12.36 -16.92 3.73
CA GLY A 301 -11.53 -16.50 4.86
C GLY A 301 -10.51 -15.42 4.48
N LEU A 302 -9.81 -15.59 3.35
CA LEU A 302 -8.89 -14.59 2.81
C LEU A 302 -9.62 -13.29 2.42
N ALA A 303 -10.82 -13.37 1.84
CA ALA A 303 -11.65 -12.21 1.52
C ALA A 303 -12.06 -11.44 2.80
N GLY A 304 -12.46 -12.17 3.87
CA GLY A 304 -12.75 -11.61 5.18
C GLY A 304 -11.52 -10.94 5.79
N ALA A 305 -10.39 -11.65 5.84
CA ALA A 305 -9.13 -11.11 6.36
C ALA A 305 -8.69 -9.85 5.58
N CYS A 306 -8.79 -9.88 4.26
CA CYS A 306 -8.49 -8.75 3.37
C CYS A 306 -9.39 -7.54 3.69
N THR A 307 -10.69 -7.76 3.90
CA THR A 307 -11.66 -6.73 4.30
C THR A 307 -11.23 -6.03 5.59
N GLY A 308 -10.93 -6.80 6.64
CA GLY A 308 -10.48 -6.25 7.91
C GLY A 308 -9.14 -5.52 7.81
N VAL A 309 -8.18 -6.07 7.06
CA VAL A 309 -6.87 -5.46 6.80
C VAL A 309 -7.03 -4.09 6.11
N PHE A 310 -7.81 -3.98 5.03
CA PHE A 310 -8.02 -2.70 4.34
C PHE A 310 -8.76 -1.67 5.19
N ALA A 311 -9.69 -2.12 6.04
CA ALA A 311 -10.36 -1.23 7.00
C ALA A 311 -9.37 -0.69 8.05
N ALA A 312 -8.53 -1.55 8.63
CA ALA A 312 -7.48 -1.15 9.57
C ALA A 312 -6.44 -0.22 8.91
N GLN A 313 -6.02 -0.52 7.68
CA GLN A 313 -5.10 0.31 6.89
C GLN A 313 -5.66 1.71 6.65
N ALA A 314 -6.94 1.83 6.28
CA ALA A 314 -7.59 3.12 6.06
C ALA A 314 -7.60 3.96 7.35
N CYS A 315 -7.89 3.35 8.51
CA CYS A 315 -7.81 4.00 9.82
C CYS A 315 -6.39 4.47 10.13
N ALA A 316 -5.38 3.61 9.90
CA ALA A 316 -3.98 3.90 10.19
C ALA A 316 -3.45 5.04 9.31
N THR A 317 -3.70 5.01 8.01
CA THR A 317 -3.27 6.05 7.06
C THR A 317 -3.88 7.41 7.41
N ALA A 318 -5.18 7.44 7.72
CA ALA A 318 -5.86 8.66 8.15
C ALA A 318 -5.30 9.21 9.48
N GLN A 319 -4.92 8.33 10.42
CA GLN A 319 -4.31 8.72 11.68
C GLN A 319 -2.87 9.22 11.50
N ALA A 320 -2.06 8.58 10.67
CA ALA A 320 -0.70 9.02 10.36
C ALA A 320 -0.69 10.45 9.83
N ALA A 321 -1.58 10.73 8.86
CA ALA A 321 -1.75 12.06 8.30
C ALA A 321 -2.21 13.10 9.34
N ALA A 322 -3.10 12.72 10.28
CA ALA A 322 -3.58 13.61 11.35
C ALA A 322 -2.53 13.85 12.43
N SER A 323 -1.62 12.89 12.68
CA SER A 323 -0.58 12.98 13.71
C SER A 323 0.61 13.85 13.31
N GLY A 324 0.75 14.18 12.01
CA GLY A 324 1.91 14.90 11.48
C GLY A 324 1.88 16.42 11.66
N GLY A 325 0.74 17.03 12.00
CA GLY A 325 0.63 18.48 12.14
C GLY A 325 1.14 19.23 10.90
N ALA A 326 2.07 20.17 11.11
CA ALA A 326 2.72 20.93 10.02
C ALA A 326 3.67 20.06 9.15
N ALA A 327 4.22 18.96 9.69
CA ALA A 327 5.10 18.02 9.00
C ALA A 327 4.38 16.75 8.53
N ARG A 328 3.15 16.91 8.01
CA ARG A 328 2.26 15.82 7.61
C ARG A 328 2.89 14.84 6.61
N SER A 329 3.62 15.35 5.63
CA SER A 329 4.29 14.53 4.60
C SER A 329 5.34 13.61 5.20
N SER A 330 6.15 14.12 6.16
CA SER A 330 7.18 13.35 6.86
C SER A 330 6.55 12.26 7.75
N ALA A 331 5.43 12.54 8.43
CA ALA A 331 4.72 11.55 9.23
C ALA A 331 4.15 10.42 8.38
N VAL A 332 3.57 10.75 7.22
CA VAL A 332 3.07 9.75 6.27
C VAL A 332 4.23 8.94 5.67
N GLY A 333 5.36 9.59 5.38
CA GLY A 333 6.57 8.91 4.91
C GLY A 333 7.09 7.87 5.91
N LEU A 334 7.20 8.25 7.20
CA LEU A 334 7.60 7.32 8.28
C LEU A 334 6.61 6.15 8.40
N TYR A 335 5.30 6.44 8.35
CA TYR A 335 4.26 5.42 8.37
C TYR A 335 4.43 4.43 7.21
N LEU A 336 4.65 4.91 5.99
CA LEU A 336 4.84 4.04 4.81
C LEU A 336 6.10 3.19 4.92
N THR A 337 7.19 3.74 5.44
CA THR A 337 8.42 2.98 5.72
C THR A 337 8.12 1.82 6.68
N CYS A 338 7.51 2.09 7.84
CA CYS A 338 7.14 1.05 8.80
C CYS A 338 6.17 0.02 8.20
N TYR A 339 5.18 0.49 7.43
CA TYR A 339 4.21 -0.34 6.73
C TYR A 339 4.90 -1.36 5.81
N TYR A 340 5.80 -0.92 4.94
CA TYR A 340 6.50 -1.81 4.00
C TYR A 340 7.59 -2.66 4.67
N VAL A 341 8.23 -2.18 5.74
CA VAL A 341 9.09 -3.02 6.59
C VAL A 341 8.28 -4.18 7.16
N GLY A 342 7.09 -3.90 7.70
CA GLY A 342 6.18 -4.94 8.18
C GLY A 342 5.84 -5.97 7.10
N GLY A 343 5.55 -5.51 5.88
CA GLY A 343 5.29 -6.40 4.73
C GLY A 343 6.49 -7.27 4.34
N GLY A 344 7.69 -6.69 4.31
CA GLY A 344 8.92 -7.42 4.03
C GLY A 344 9.20 -8.51 5.07
N ILE A 345 9.03 -8.19 6.35
CA ILE A 345 9.17 -9.15 7.45
C ILE A 345 8.06 -10.22 7.38
N GLY A 346 6.82 -9.82 7.06
CA GLY A 346 5.67 -10.74 6.91
C GLY A 346 5.81 -11.77 5.79
N ALA A 347 6.65 -11.49 4.79
CA ALA A 347 6.94 -12.45 3.73
C ALA A 347 7.85 -13.60 4.21
N VAL A 348 8.75 -13.38 5.17
CA VAL A 348 9.79 -14.36 5.55
C VAL A 348 9.64 -14.92 6.96
N VAL A 349 9.16 -14.14 7.94
CA VAL A 349 9.07 -14.58 9.33
C VAL A 349 8.12 -15.78 9.55
N PRO A 350 6.98 -15.91 8.84
CA PRO A 350 6.15 -17.11 8.99
C PRO A 350 6.78 -18.39 8.39
N ALA A 351 7.84 -18.30 7.59
CA ALA A 351 8.42 -19.43 6.87
C ALA A 351 8.86 -20.61 7.75
N PRO A 352 9.64 -20.41 8.84
CA PRO A 352 10.02 -21.50 9.73
C PRO A 352 8.81 -22.18 10.38
N LEU A 353 7.77 -21.42 10.74
CA LEU A 353 6.54 -21.95 11.30
C LEU A 353 5.75 -22.73 10.27
N PHE A 354 5.70 -22.25 9.02
CA PHE A 354 5.04 -22.95 7.93
C PHE A 354 5.70 -24.30 7.65
N SER A 355 7.05 -24.35 7.62
CA SER A 355 7.78 -25.58 7.37
C SER A 355 7.74 -26.59 8.51
N SER A 356 7.65 -26.16 9.77
CA SER A 356 7.66 -27.05 10.94
C SER A 356 6.27 -27.46 11.42
N ALA A 357 5.28 -26.57 11.36
CA ALA A 357 3.94 -26.76 11.94
C ALA A 357 2.78 -26.39 10.97
N GLY A 358 3.11 -26.08 9.70
CA GLY A 358 2.15 -25.85 8.64
C GLY A 358 1.34 -24.56 8.75
N TRP A 359 0.24 -24.52 8.00
CA TRP A 359 -0.61 -23.34 7.90
C TRP A 359 -1.24 -22.89 9.23
N PRO A 360 -1.70 -23.77 10.13
CA PRO A 360 -2.30 -23.35 11.42
C PRO A 360 -1.35 -22.50 12.28
N ALA A 361 -0.06 -22.82 12.30
CA ALA A 361 0.93 -22.04 13.06
C ALA A 361 1.12 -20.64 12.44
N CYS A 362 1.08 -20.53 11.12
CA CYS A 362 1.10 -19.23 10.44
C CYS A 362 -0.14 -18.41 10.82
N VAL A 363 -1.32 -19.00 10.80
CA VAL A 363 -2.58 -18.32 11.21
C VAL A 363 -2.47 -17.80 12.64
N GLY A 364 -1.94 -18.59 13.57
CA GLY A 364 -1.68 -18.17 14.94
C GLY A 364 -0.77 -16.94 15.04
N LEU A 365 0.38 -16.98 14.34
CA LEU A 365 1.31 -15.85 14.29
C LEU A 365 0.66 -14.60 13.69
N LEU A 366 -0.01 -14.73 12.55
CA LEU A 366 -0.67 -13.63 11.86
C LEU A 366 -1.78 -13.01 12.73
N GLY A 367 -2.56 -13.84 13.41
CA GLY A 367 -3.57 -13.40 14.36
C GLY A 367 -2.96 -12.64 15.54
N ALA A 368 -1.89 -13.17 16.14
CA ALA A 368 -1.18 -12.50 17.22
C ALA A 368 -0.64 -11.13 16.81
N VAL A 369 -0.01 -11.02 15.63
CA VAL A 369 0.49 -9.76 15.10
C VAL A 369 -0.65 -8.77 14.82
N ALA A 370 -1.79 -9.23 14.29
CA ALA A 370 -2.98 -8.38 14.09
C ALA A 370 -3.47 -7.77 15.41
N VAL A 371 -3.56 -8.58 16.46
CA VAL A 371 -3.98 -8.14 17.79
C VAL A 371 -2.97 -7.15 18.38
N LEU A 372 -1.67 -7.48 18.35
CA LEU A 372 -0.62 -6.60 18.88
C LEU A 372 -0.60 -5.24 18.18
N GLY A 373 -0.75 -5.21 16.85
CA GLY A 373 -0.85 -3.96 16.09
C GLY A 373 -2.08 -3.14 16.47
N ALA A 374 -3.23 -3.78 16.62
CA ALA A 374 -4.46 -3.12 17.06
C ALA A 374 -4.34 -2.58 18.49
N VAL A 375 -3.77 -3.34 19.42
CA VAL A 375 -3.53 -2.91 20.81
C VAL A 375 -2.59 -1.70 20.84
N ALA A 376 -1.47 -1.73 20.10
CA ALA A 376 -0.53 -0.60 20.02
C ALA A 376 -1.23 0.68 19.56
N ALA A 377 -2.12 0.59 18.57
CA ALA A 377 -2.92 1.72 18.10
C ALA A 377 -3.96 2.16 19.16
N LEU A 378 -4.69 1.24 19.75
CA LEU A 378 -5.72 1.54 20.74
C LEU A 378 -5.15 2.19 22.01
N VAL A 379 -3.98 1.80 22.45
CA VAL A 379 -3.29 2.42 23.59
C VAL A 379 -2.82 3.82 23.24
N SER A 380 -2.30 4.02 22.05
CA SER A 380 -1.68 5.29 21.65
C SER A 380 -2.69 6.34 21.12
N TRP A 381 -3.84 5.90 20.56
CA TRP A 381 -4.82 6.81 20.01
C TRP A 381 -5.73 7.40 21.10
N PRO A 382 -6.20 8.66 21.02
CA PRO A 382 -7.14 9.23 21.97
C PRO A 382 -8.49 8.50 21.93
N ALA A 383 -9.12 8.33 23.07
CA ALA A 383 -10.38 7.58 23.20
C ALA A 383 -11.56 8.23 22.42
N ARG A 384 -11.53 9.54 22.25
CA ARG A 384 -12.41 10.30 21.34
C ARG A 384 -11.54 11.31 20.60
N ALA A 385 -11.66 11.41 19.27
CA ALA A 385 -11.31 12.64 18.60
C ALA A 385 -12.33 13.66 19.15
N GLY A 386 -11.91 14.52 20.06
CA GLY A 386 -12.78 15.57 20.58
C GLY A 386 -13.30 16.33 19.37
N ALA A 387 -14.58 16.29 19.11
CA ALA A 387 -15.25 17.32 18.34
C ALA A 387 -14.86 18.62 19.01
N ALA A 388 -14.03 19.44 18.36
CA ALA A 388 -13.77 20.78 18.83
C ALA A 388 -15.14 21.43 18.96
N PRO A 389 -15.51 21.98 20.14
CA PRO A 389 -16.81 22.57 20.30
C PRO A 389 -16.91 23.73 19.29
N PRO A 390 -17.89 23.71 18.37
CA PRO A 390 -17.99 24.71 17.31
C PRO A 390 -18.21 26.15 17.81
N ASP A 391 -18.32 26.34 19.10
CA ASP A 391 -18.82 27.58 19.71
C ASP A 391 -17.74 28.49 20.33
N ARG A 392 -16.54 28.01 20.65
CA ARG A 392 -15.51 28.90 21.26
C ARG A 392 -14.83 29.82 20.25
N ALA A 393 -14.60 29.37 19.02
CA ALA A 393 -14.01 30.21 17.99
C ALA A 393 -14.97 31.26 17.47
N ARG A 394 -16.26 30.97 17.37
CA ARG A 394 -17.29 31.97 17.02
C ARG A 394 -17.52 33.01 18.13
N ARG A 395 -17.48 32.63 19.40
CA ARG A 395 -17.60 33.57 20.54
C ARG A 395 -16.37 34.46 20.71
N ALA A 396 -15.16 33.98 20.36
CA ALA A 396 -13.95 34.81 20.38
C ALA A 396 -13.94 35.83 19.22
N ALA A 397 -14.41 35.45 18.04
CA ALA A 397 -14.52 36.35 16.89
C ALA A 397 -15.64 37.41 17.09
N SER A 398 -16.79 37.05 17.71
CA SER A 398 -17.87 37.98 17.97
C SER A 398 -17.56 39.00 19.09
N ARG A 399 -16.65 38.66 20.02
CA ARG A 399 -16.17 39.61 21.05
C ARG A 399 -15.14 40.62 20.53
N ARG A 400 -14.34 40.24 19.51
CA ARG A 400 -13.39 41.19 18.87
C ARG A 400 -14.08 42.14 17.88
N GLY A 401 -15.26 41.84 17.37
CA GLY A 401 -16.02 42.71 16.46
C GLY A 401 -16.88 43.78 17.14
N ARG A 402 -17.02 43.79 18.46
CA ARG A 402 -17.84 44.75 19.19
C ARG A 402 -17.06 45.89 19.89
N GLY A 403 -15.75 46.00 19.63
CA GLY A 403 -14.86 46.94 20.31
C GLY A 403 -14.40 48.16 19.52
N VAL A 404 -14.93 48.44 18.32
CA VAL A 404 -14.57 49.64 17.57
C VAL A 404 -15.86 50.41 17.26
N GLY A 405 -16.29 51.28 18.19
CA GLY A 405 -17.30 52.28 17.95
C GLY A 405 -16.72 53.45 17.15
N PRO A 406 -17.49 54.10 16.29
CA PRO A 406 -17.01 55.24 15.52
C PRO A 406 -16.90 56.50 16.39
N GLU A 407 -15.68 56.86 16.76
CA GLU A 407 -15.42 58.15 17.38
C GLU A 407 -15.34 59.25 16.31
N ARG A 408 -16.23 60.17 16.41
CA ARG A 408 -16.54 61.45 15.76
C ARG A 408 -15.31 62.18 15.21
N LEU A 409 -15.25 62.36 13.92
CA LEU A 409 -14.62 63.52 13.28
C LEU A 409 -15.63 64.66 13.24
N ARG A 410 -15.50 65.60 14.15
CA ARG A 410 -15.94 67.02 14.06
C ARG A 410 -14.83 67.89 14.67
N ARG A 411 -14.05 68.52 13.79
CA ARG A 411 -13.65 69.91 13.65
C ARG A 411 -12.51 70.04 12.66
#